data_d2644755f411cf93ee5308fc9486db03
#
_entry.id   d2644755f411cf93ee5308fc9486db03
#
_cell.length_a   1.000
_cell.length_b   1.000
_cell.length_c   1.000
_cell.angle_alpha   90.00
_cell.angle_beta   90.00
_cell.angle_gamma   90.00
#
_symmetry.space_group_name_H-M   'P 1'
#
loop_
_entity.id
_entity.type
_entity.pdbx_description
1 polymer ?
#
loop_
_entity_poly.entity_id
_entity_poly.type
_entity_poly.pdbx_seq_one_letter_code
_entity_poly.pdbx_strand_id
1 'polypeptide(L)'
;MATNGPDKKQRLKRTAIILGIVTLLVMFSTVYLVHYYGESRPTVEQPGRMYAAKIHSRTVYLANNEYALAFATHAITVLLIGTFIGTALKAKYTKS
;
A
#
# COMPACT_ATOMS: atom_id res chain seq x y z
N MET A 1 -8.44 17.64 -32.32
CA MET A 1 -7.56 18.00 -31.55
C MET A 1 -7.92 17.99 -30.16
N ALA A 2 -7.09 17.70 -29.49
CA ALA A 2 -7.37 17.62 -28.12
C ALA A 2 -7.72 18.95 -27.58
N THR A 3 -8.80 19.04 -26.92
CA THR A 3 -9.06 20.21 -26.17
C THR A 3 -8.33 20.10 -24.88
N ASN A 4 -7.97 21.21 -24.32
CA ASN A 4 -7.13 21.21 -23.19
C ASN A 4 -7.83 20.79 -21.92
N GLY A 5 -8.99 21.37 -21.61
CA GLY A 5 -9.67 21.15 -20.36
C GLY A 5 -10.26 19.74 -20.22
N PRO A 6 -11.20 19.33 -21.10
CA PRO A 6 -11.83 18.03 -20.97
C PRO A 6 -10.85 16.87 -21.03
N ASP A 7 -9.90 16.93 -21.95
CA ASP A 7 -8.92 15.86 -22.09
C ASP A 7 -8.03 15.73 -20.87
N LYS A 8 -7.62 16.86 -20.29
CA LYS A 8 -6.82 16.85 -19.08
C LYS A 8 -7.58 16.26 -17.91
N LYS A 9 -8.85 16.64 -17.74
CA LYS A 9 -9.67 16.11 -16.67
C LYS A 9 -9.90 14.61 -16.84
N GLN A 10 -10.15 14.15 -18.06
CA GLN A 10 -10.33 12.74 -18.34
C GLN A 10 -9.08 11.95 -18.07
N ARG A 11 -7.91 12.47 -18.43
CA ARG A 11 -6.63 11.81 -18.12
C ARG A 11 -6.42 11.69 -16.63
N LEU A 12 -6.73 12.74 -15.88
CA LEU A 12 -6.59 12.71 -14.43
C LEU A 12 -7.54 11.68 -13.79
N LYS A 13 -8.77 11.62 -14.28
CA LYS A 13 -9.74 10.62 -13.80
C LYS A 13 -9.27 9.21 -14.10
N ARG A 14 -8.78 8.97 -15.30
CA ARG A 14 -8.26 7.66 -15.69
C ARG A 14 -7.07 7.27 -14.83
N THR A 15 -6.14 8.20 -14.61
CA THR A 15 -4.99 7.97 -13.75
C THR A 15 -5.43 7.65 -12.33
N ALA A 16 -6.42 8.37 -11.80
CA ALA A 16 -6.95 8.12 -10.46
C ALA A 16 -7.56 6.73 -10.36
N ILE A 17 -8.30 6.28 -11.39
CA ILE A 17 -8.90 4.95 -11.41
C ILE A 17 -7.80 3.87 -11.38
N ILE A 18 -6.79 4.03 -12.22
CA ILE A 18 -5.67 3.09 -12.28
C ILE A 18 -4.94 3.05 -10.94
N LEU A 19 -4.65 4.21 -10.35
CA LEU A 19 -4.01 4.30 -9.05
C LEU A 19 -4.87 3.64 -7.96
N GLY A 20 -6.19 3.81 -8.02
CA GLY A 20 -7.10 3.18 -7.08
C GLY A 20 -7.04 1.66 -7.16
N ILE A 21 -7.04 1.12 -8.38
CA ILE A 21 -6.95 -0.32 -8.60
C ILE A 21 -5.60 -0.85 -8.09
N VAL A 22 -4.50 -0.20 -8.44
CA VAL A 22 -3.17 -0.59 -7.98
C VAL A 22 -3.09 -0.53 -6.46
N THR A 23 -3.62 0.52 -5.86
CA THR A 23 -3.63 0.69 -4.40
C THR A 23 -4.39 -0.46 -3.73
N LEU A 24 -5.56 -0.83 -4.26
CA LEU A 24 -6.33 -1.95 -3.72
C LEU A 24 -5.57 -3.26 -3.82
N LEU A 25 -4.91 -3.52 -4.95
CA LEU A 25 -4.13 -4.73 -5.12
C LEU A 25 -2.97 -4.79 -4.13
N VAL A 26 -2.28 -3.68 -3.93
CA VAL A 26 -1.18 -3.62 -2.96
C VAL A 26 -1.71 -3.78 -1.54
N MET A 27 -2.85 -3.17 -1.21
CA MET A 27 -3.46 -3.30 0.11
C MET A 27 -3.83 -4.74 0.42
N PHE A 28 -4.48 -5.43 -0.52
CA PHE A 28 -4.82 -6.84 -0.32
C PHE A 28 -3.56 -7.70 -0.18
N SER A 29 -2.53 -7.43 -0.96
CA SER A 29 -1.27 -8.15 -0.86
C SER A 29 -0.62 -7.93 0.49
N THR A 30 -0.63 -6.70 1.00
CA THR A 30 -0.06 -6.36 2.30
C THR A 30 -0.83 -7.05 3.43
N VAL A 31 -2.16 -7.02 3.38
CA VAL A 31 -3.00 -7.68 4.38
C VAL A 31 -2.74 -9.18 4.38
N TYR A 32 -2.65 -9.79 3.21
CA TYR A 32 -2.34 -11.22 3.09
C TYR A 32 -0.98 -11.53 3.69
N LEU A 33 0.04 -10.74 3.37
CA LEU A 33 1.40 -10.94 3.88
C LEU A 33 1.44 -10.83 5.41
N VAL A 34 0.80 -9.80 5.96
CA VAL A 34 0.76 -9.57 7.41
C VAL A 34 0.02 -10.72 8.10
N HIS A 35 -1.10 -11.15 7.54
CA HIS A 35 -1.87 -12.26 8.09
C HIS A 35 -1.05 -13.55 8.06
N TYR A 36 -0.37 -13.83 6.96
CA TYR A 36 0.50 -14.98 6.82
C TYR A 36 1.60 -14.98 7.89
N TYR A 37 2.26 -13.84 8.07
CA TYR A 37 3.29 -13.72 9.09
C TYR A 37 2.72 -13.89 10.50
N GLY A 38 1.54 -13.34 10.75
CA GLY A 38 0.89 -13.45 12.06
C GLY A 38 0.59 -14.88 12.44
N GLU A 39 0.27 -15.74 11.46
CA GLU A 39 -0.09 -17.13 11.74
C GLU A 39 1.08 -18.09 11.64
N SER A 40 2.05 -17.81 10.78
CA SER A 40 3.10 -18.78 10.46
C SER A 40 4.44 -18.50 11.16
N ARG A 41 4.62 -17.31 11.72
CA ARG A 41 5.90 -16.96 12.34
C ARG A 41 5.87 -17.24 13.84
N PRO A 42 7.04 -17.55 14.44
CA PRO A 42 7.07 -17.90 15.87
C PRO A 42 6.71 -16.72 16.76
N THR A 43 6.13 -17.03 17.91
CA THR A 43 5.80 -16.03 18.93
C THR A 43 6.88 -15.89 19.98
N VAL A 44 8.00 -16.58 19.80
CA VAL A 44 9.16 -16.55 20.69
C VAL A 44 10.38 -16.16 19.88
N GLU A 45 11.22 -15.30 20.43
CA GLU A 45 12.46 -14.88 19.80
C GLU A 45 13.34 -16.08 19.48
N GLN A 46 13.88 -16.11 18.27
CA GLN A 46 14.76 -17.19 17.81
C GLN A 46 15.96 -16.61 17.09
N PRO A 47 17.07 -17.39 16.99
CA PRO A 47 18.20 -16.95 16.17
C PRO A 47 17.78 -16.67 14.74
N GLY A 48 18.14 -15.50 14.22
CA GLY A 48 17.74 -15.06 12.89
C GLY A 48 16.33 -14.51 12.78
N ARG A 49 15.53 -14.56 13.87
CA ARG A 49 14.17 -14.02 13.90
C ARG A 49 13.99 -13.23 15.18
N MET A 50 14.57 -12.03 15.21
CA MET A 50 14.66 -11.22 16.42
C MET A 50 13.82 -9.94 16.34
N TYR A 51 13.19 -9.65 15.21
CA TYR A 51 12.41 -8.45 15.01
C TYR A 51 10.96 -8.70 15.41
N ALA A 52 10.54 -8.09 16.51
CA ALA A 52 9.18 -8.24 17.01
C ALA A 52 8.20 -7.43 16.16
N ALA A 53 7.10 -8.05 15.75
CA ALA A 53 6.02 -7.38 15.03
C ALA A 53 4.70 -7.79 15.68
N LYS A 54 3.88 -6.78 16.00
CA LYS A 54 2.56 -7.06 16.58
C LYS A 54 1.54 -7.15 15.45
N ILE A 55 0.97 -8.33 15.29
CA ILE A 55 0.01 -8.62 14.22
C ILE A 55 -1.22 -9.24 14.86
N HIS A 56 -2.40 -8.61 14.70
CA HIS A 56 -3.67 -9.09 15.23
C HIS A 56 -3.60 -9.41 16.72
N SER A 57 -3.07 -8.50 17.52
CA SER A 57 -2.89 -8.66 18.97
C SER A 57 -1.91 -9.76 19.36
N ARG A 58 -1.17 -10.30 18.41
CA ARG A 58 -0.19 -11.35 18.61
C ARG A 58 1.17 -10.82 18.21
N THR A 59 2.17 -11.03 19.07
CA THR A 59 3.54 -10.65 18.75
C THR A 59 4.24 -11.83 18.09
N VAL A 60 4.78 -11.61 16.90
CA VAL A 60 5.57 -12.62 16.18
C VAL A 60 6.96 -12.07 15.91
N TYR A 61 7.90 -12.97 15.68
CA TYR A 61 9.30 -12.58 15.45
C TYR A 61 9.69 -12.91 14.02
N LEU A 62 10.19 -11.88 13.33
CA LEU A 62 10.52 -11.94 11.93
C LEU A 62 12.03 -11.88 11.70
N ALA A 63 12.48 -12.47 10.62
CA ALA A 63 13.84 -12.26 10.15
C ALA A 63 13.99 -10.84 9.60
N ASN A 64 15.23 -10.37 9.46
CA ASN A 64 15.49 -9.02 9.01
C ASN A 64 14.82 -8.72 7.65
N ASN A 65 14.96 -9.62 6.69
CA ASN A 65 14.36 -9.43 5.36
C ASN A 65 12.84 -9.46 5.41
N GLU A 66 12.25 -10.25 6.29
CA GLU A 66 10.78 -10.30 6.45
C GLU A 66 10.25 -9.01 7.05
N TYR A 67 10.93 -8.52 8.08
CA TYR A 67 10.57 -7.26 8.72
C TYR A 67 10.69 -6.10 7.74
N ALA A 68 11.78 -6.05 6.97
CA ALA A 68 12.01 -5.03 5.97
C ALA A 68 10.92 -5.07 4.88
N LEU A 69 10.53 -6.27 4.44
CA LEU A 69 9.48 -6.41 3.43
C LEU A 69 8.14 -5.92 3.95
N ALA A 70 7.78 -6.29 5.19
CA ALA A 70 6.54 -5.82 5.80
C ALA A 70 6.51 -4.30 5.92
N PHE A 71 7.63 -3.71 6.37
CA PHE A 71 7.74 -2.26 6.47
C PHE A 71 7.63 -1.60 5.10
N ALA A 72 8.32 -2.15 4.08
CA ALA A 72 8.30 -1.59 2.73
C ALA A 72 6.90 -1.63 2.12
N THR A 73 6.16 -2.72 2.29
CA THR A 73 4.80 -2.82 1.75
C THR A 73 3.86 -1.82 2.40
N HIS A 74 4.00 -1.59 3.70
CA HIS A 74 3.21 -0.57 4.38
C HIS A 74 3.55 0.84 3.88
N ALA A 75 4.84 1.14 3.71
CA ALA A 75 5.28 2.44 3.21
C ALA A 75 4.76 2.68 1.79
N ILE A 76 4.84 1.68 0.92
CA ILE A 76 4.33 1.77 -0.45
C ILE A 76 2.83 2.00 -0.44
N THR A 77 2.09 1.31 0.42
CA THR A 77 0.65 1.48 0.53
C THR A 77 0.29 2.91 0.93
N VAL A 78 0.97 3.47 1.91
CA VAL A 78 0.74 4.85 2.35
C VAL A 78 1.02 5.84 1.21
N LEU A 79 2.13 5.65 0.50
CA LEU A 79 2.48 6.50 -0.63
C LEU A 79 1.44 6.43 -1.75
N LEU A 80 0.96 5.22 -2.06
CA LEU A 80 -0.07 5.02 -3.08
C LEU A 80 -1.38 5.68 -2.69
N ILE A 81 -1.80 5.52 -1.44
CA ILE A 81 -3.02 6.15 -0.94
C ILE A 81 -2.91 7.68 -1.06
N GLY A 82 -1.80 8.24 -0.63
CA GLY A 82 -1.57 9.68 -0.73
C GLY A 82 -1.60 10.17 -2.17
N THR A 83 -0.93 9.45 -3.07
CA THR A 83 -0.90 9.79 -4.50
C THR A 83 -2.29 9.68 -5.12
N PHE A 84 -3.04 8.63 -4.77
CA PHE A 84 -4.41 8.46 -5.25
C PHE A 84 -5.30 9.63 -4.82
N ILE A 85 -5.26 9.97 -3.54
CA ILE A 85 -6.07 11.07 -2.99
C ILE A 85 -5.68 12.39 -3.67
N GLY A 86 -4.39 12.66 -3.78
CA GLY A 86 -3.91 13.89 -4.44
C GLY A 86 -4.36 13.98 -5.89
N THR A 87 -4.26 12.88 -6.64
CA THR A 87 -4.68 12.84 -8.04
C THR A 87 -6.18 13.01 -8.17
N ALA A 88 -6.95 12.34 -7.31
CA ALA A 88 -8.41 12.46 -7.33
C ALA A 88 -8.86 13.88 -7.01
N LEU A 89 -8.24 14.52 -6.02
CA LEU A 89 -8.54 15.91 -5.70
C LEU A 89 -8.17 16.84 -6.84
N LYS A 90 -7.03 16.63 -7.46
CA LYS A 90 -6.61 17.42 -8.60
C LYS A 90 -7.61 17.30 -9.75
N ALA A 91 -8.08 16.08 -10.03
CA ALA A 91 -9.09 15.85 -11.06
C ALA A 91 -10.40 16.56 -10.72
N LYS A 92 -10.81 16.51 -9.44
CA LYS A 92 -12.03 17.16 -9.00
C LYS A 92 -11.98 18.68 -9.17
N TYR A 93 -10.83 19.29 -8.88
CA TYR A 93 -10.69 20.75 -8.91
C TYR A 93 -10.10 21.27 -10.22
N THR A 94 -9.84 20.41 -11.19
CA THR A 94 -9.38 20.84 -12.51
C THR A 94 -10.56 21.34 -13.32
N LYS A 95 -10.45 22.55 -13.82
CA LYS A 95 -11.48 23.09 -14.73
C LYS A 95 -11.32 22.47 -16.11
N SER A 96 -12.42 22.08 -16.68
CA SER A 96 -12.43 21.49 -18.02
C SER A 96 -12.52 22.53 -19.09
#